data_c1a298b9cb84128af041f448fe3d2bfb
#
_entry.id   c1a298b9cb84128af041f448fe3d2bfb
#
_cell.length_a   1.000
_cell.length_b   1.000
_cell.length_c   1.000
_cell.angle_alpha   90.00
_cell.angle_beta   90.00
_cell.angle_gamma   90.00
#
_symmetry.space_group_name_H-M   'P 1'
#
loop_
_entity.id
_entity.type
_entity.pdbx_description
1 polymer ?
#
loop_
_entity_poly.entity_id
_entity_poly.type
_entity_poly.pdbx_seq_one_letter_code
_entity_poly.pdbx_strand_id
1 'polypeptide(L)'
;MIDDTDYTLVMHPILPDQEGANRKGLEDKNGVMIIQEIMKVADKGGYNEFMFTKSDGKTVAPKIAYSKAFPQWNWVITTGCYTDDIKGNIAGSHNNIRINKLFKGSTIFMIVESIVIVFAMVIISTLV
;
A
#
# COMPACT_ATOMS: atom_id res chain seq x y z
N MET A 1 -5.26 -13.32 6.47
CA MET A 1 -5.42 -14.79 6.47
C MET A 1 -5.19 -15.33 7.86
N ILE A 2 -5.73 -16.50 8.13
CA ILE A 2 -5.57 -17.21 9.40
C ILE A 2 -5.12 -18.63 9.07
N ASP A 3 -3.99 -19.03 9.65
CA ASP A 3 -3.51 -20.42 9.64
C ASP A 3 -3.55 -20.96 11.07
N ASP A 4 -3.71 -22.28 11.24
CA ASP A 4 -3.50 -22.91 12.55
C ASP A 4 -2.01 -23.24 12.77
N THR A 5 -1.68 -23.66 13.99
CA THR A 5 -0.30 -24.00 14.36
C THR A 5 0.23 -25.25 13.65
N ASP A 6 -0.64 -26.04 13.01
CA ASP A 6 -0.30 -27.21 12.22
C ASP A 6 -0.15 -26.88 10.72
N TYR A 7 -0.06 -25.59 10.38
CA TYR A 7 0.09 -25.06 9.02
C TYR A 7 -1.15 -25.23 8.14
N THR A 8 -2.32 -25.48 8.69
CA THR A 8 -3.57 -25.61 7.94
C THR A 8 -4.21 -24.24 7.78
N LEU A 9 -4.62 -23.90 6.57
CA LEU A 9 -5.34 -22.67 6.28
C LEU A 9 -6.75 -22.72 6.87
N VAL A 10 -7.03 -21.86 7.83
CA VAL A 10 -8.35 -21.72 8.46
C VAL A 10 -9.24 -20.76 7.66
N MET A 11 -8.68 -19.64 7.22
CA MET A 11 -9.43 -18.63 6.47
C MET A 11 -8.52 -17.79 5.57
N HIS A 12 -8.96 -17.57 4.31
CA HIS A 12 -8.28 -16.68 3.38
C HIS A 12 -9.27 -15.87 2.52
N PRO A 13 -9.25 -14.52 2.57
CA PRO A 13 -10.24 -13.69 1.88
C PRO A 13 -10.18 -13.74 0.35
N ILE A 14 -9.05 -14.22 -0.23
CA ILE A 14 -8.83 -14.25 -1.68
C ILE A 14 -8.76 -15.70 -2.22
N LEU A 15 -8.42 -16.65 -1.37
CA LEU A 15 -8.20 -18.05 -1.75
C LEU A 15 -9.06 -19.00 -0.87
N PRO A 16 -10.39 -18.82 -0.85
CA PRO A 16 -11.26 -19.64 -0.01
C PRO A 16 -11.22 -21.14 -0.39
N ASP A 17 -10.96 -21.44 -1.65
CA ASP A 17 -10.84 -22.84 -2.13
C ASP A 17 -9.64 -23.59 -1.54
N GLN A 18 -8.70 -22.90 -0.89
CA GLN A 18 -7.55 -23.49 -0.21
C GLN A 18 -7.78 -23.70 1.30
N GLU A 19 -8.91 -23.26 1.83
CA GLU A 19 -9.23 -23.45 3.25
C GLU A 19 -9.31 -24.95 3.59
N GLY A 20 -8.72 -25.33 4.72
CA GLY A 20 -8.51 -26.72 5.11
C GLY A 20 -7.25 -27.38 4.56
N ALA A 21 -6.55 -26.77 3.61
CA ALA A 21 -5.30 -27.31 3.08
C ALA A 21 -4.11 -27.06 4.00
N ASN A 22 -3.24 -28.07 4.18
CA ASN A 22 -1.96 -27.89 4.85
C ASN A 22 -0.97 -27.19 3.93
N ARG A 23 -0.44 -26.06 4.38
CA ARG A 23 0.44 -25.19 3.58
C ARG A 23 1.90 -25.15 4.07
N LYS A 24 2.32 -26.13 4.86
CA LYS A 24 3.69 -26.21 5.36
C LYS A 24 4.74 -26.16 4.26
N GLY A 25 4.46 -26.75 3.10
CA GLY A 25 5.34 -26.76 1.94
C GLY A 25 5.09 -25.62 0.94
N LEU A 26 4.30 -24.60 1.30
CA LEU A 26 4.05 -23.47 0.41
C LEU A 26 5.30 -22.61 0.26
N GLU A 27 5.90 -22.70 -0.92
CA GLU A 27 7.12 -21.98 -1.30
C GLU A 27 6.80 -20.87 -2.29
N ASP A 28 7.44 -19.72 -2.14
CA ASP A 28 7.36 -18.66 -3.13
C ASP A 28 8.40 -18.86 -4.25
N LYS A 29 8.32 -18.01 -5.30
CA LYS A 29 9.24 -18.09 -6.45
C LYS A 29 10.73 -17.83 -6.11
N ASN A 30 11.04 -17.36 -4.91
CA ASN A 30 12.39 -17.10 -4.42
C ASN A 30 12.88 -18.19 -3.46
N GLY A 31 12.12 -19.27 -3.26
CA GLY A 31 12.47 -20.38 -2.36
C GLY A 31 12.09 -20.13 -0.89
N VAL A 32 11.26 -19.13 -0.61
CA VAL A 32 10.83 -18.81 0.77
C VAL A 32 9.65 -19.70 1.15
N MET A 33 9.80 -20.51 2.21
CA MET A 33 8.73 -21.30 2.81
C MET A 33 7.79 -20.40 3.61
N ILE A 34 6.80 -19.81 2.94
CA ILE A 34 5.99 -18.69 3.42
C ILE A 34 5.42 -18.93 4.81
N ILE A 35 4.69 -20.05 5.00
CA ILE A 35 3.98 -20.30 6.27
C ILE A 35 4.97 -20.65 7.38
N GLN A 36 6.08 -21.33 7.06
CA GLN A 36 7.12 -21.61 8.06
C GLN A 36 7.79 -20.34 8.56
N GLU A 37 8.07 -19.37 7.67
CA GLU A 37 8.63 -18.08 8.07
C GLU A 37 7.63 -17.26 8.91
N ILE A 38 6.35 -17.31 8.58
CA ILE A 38 5.28 -16.70 9.38
C ILE A 38 5.26 -17.29 10.80
N MET A 39 5.30 -18.62 10.94
CA MET A 39 5.28 -19.28 12.25
C MET A 39 6.48 -18.90 13.12
N LYS A 40 7.68 -18.72 12.54
CA LYS A 40 8.90 -18.33 13.30
C LYS A 40 8.76 -17.01 14.04
N VAL A 41 8.01 -16.07 13.49
CA VAL A 41 7.87 -14.72 14.08
C VAL A 41 6.58 -14.53 14.85
N ALA A 42 5.60 -15.41 14.67
CA ALA A 42 4.24 -15.21 15.15
C ALA A 42 4.12 -15.13 16.68
N ASP A 43 4.89 -15.89 17.45
CA ASP A 43 4.80 -15.93 18.92
C ASP A 43 4.99 -14.54 19.55
N LYS A 44 6.02 -13.83 19.12
CA LYS A 44 6.31 -12.47 19.60
C LYS A 44 5.59 -11.39 18.79
N GLY A 45 5.11 -11.75 17.63
CA GLY A 45 4.66 -10.83 16.58
C GLY A 45 5.82 -10.28 15.79
N GLY A 46 5.76 -10.38 14.45
CA GLY A 46 6.86 -9.95 13.61
C GLY A 46 6.48 -9.80 12.15
N TYR A 47 7.43 -9.27 11.40
CA TYR A 47 7.29 -9.02 9.98
C TYR A 47 8.05 -10.06 9.16
N ASN A 48 7.45 -10.42 8.02
CA ASN A 48 8.09 -11.22 6.98
C ASN A 48 7.90 -10.53 5.62
N GLU A 49 8.78 -10.85 4.69
CA GLU A 49 8.66 -10.47 3.30
C GLU A 49 8.73 -11.70 2.41
N PHE A 50 7.78 -11.84 1.49
CA PHE A 50 7.67 -12.96 0.55
C PHE A 50 6.87 -12.55 -0.68
N MET A 51 6.99 -13.32 -1.75
CA MET A 51 6.15 -13.14 -2.94
C MET A 51 4.80 -13.81 -2.72
N PHE A 52 3.71 -13.10 -3.00
CA PHE A 52 2.36 -13.65 -2.84
C PHE A 52 1.40 -13.18 -3.92
N THR A 53 0.35 -13.96 -4.14
CA THR A 53 -0.68 -13.67 -5.14
C THR A 53 -1.57 -12.52 -4.68
N LYS A 54 -1.77 -11.53 -5.54
CA LYS A 54 -2.69 -10.40 -5.31
C LYS A 54 -4.15 -10.81 -5.37
N SER A 55 -5.04 -9.87 -5.06
CA SER A 55 -6.50 -10.07 -5.04
C SER A 55 -7.10 -10.43 -6.41
N ASP A 56 -6.37 -10.23 -7.50
CA ASP A 56 -6.76 -10.66 -8.84
C ASP A 56 -6.61 -12.18 -9.07
N GLY A 57 -6.03 -12.91 -8.09
CA GLY A 57 -5.78 -14.34 -8.14
C GLY A 57 -4.68 -14.78 -9.13
N LYS A 58 -3.97 -13.85 -9.76
CA LYS A 58 -3.02 -14.11 -10.86
C LYS A 58 -1.67 -13.44 -10.65
N THR A 59 -1.67 -12.16 -10.29
CA THR A 59 -0.44 -11.37 -10.15
C THR A 59 0.30 -11.74 -8.88
N VAL A 60 1.58 -12.09 -9.01
CA VAL A 60 2.47 -12.38 -7.87
C VAL A 60 3.38 -11.18 -7.65
N ALA A 61 3.34 -10.61 -6.45
CA ALA A 61 4.08 -9.40 -6.09
C ALA A 61 4.72 -9.51 -4.70
N PRO A 62 5.77 -8.71 -4.39
CA PRO A 62 6.38 -8.69 -3.07
C PRO A 62 5.42 -8.13 -2.04
N LYS A 63 5.24 -8.87 -0.95
CA LYS A 63 4.32 -8.57 0.14
C LYS A 63 5.08 -8.50 1.46
N ILE A 64 4.90 -7.43 2.20
CA ILE A 64 5.29 -7.33 3.61
C ILE A 64 4.08 -7.71 4.44
N ALA A 65 4.25 -8.65 5.36
CA ALA A 65 3.20 -9.14 6.23
C ALA A 65 3.62 -9.08 7.70
N TYR A 66 2.69 -8.72 8.57
CA TYR A 66 2.81 -8.85 10.02
C TYR A 66 2.00 -10.04 10.49
N SER A 67 2.59 -10.87 11.33
CA SER A 67 1.97 -12.08 11.86
C SER A 67 2.01 -12.11 13.38
N LYS A 68 0.92 -12.56 14.00
CA LYS A 68 0.80 -12.72 15.44
C LYS A 68 0.03 -13.98 15.78
N ALA A 69 0.57 -14.76 16.71
CA ALA A 69 -0.11 -15.93 17.27
C ALA A 69 -1.26 -15.51 18.19
N PHE A 70 -2.35 -16.27 18.14
CA PHE A 70 -3.48 -16.22 19.04
C PHE A 70 -3.67 -17.59 19.68
N PRO A 71 -2.96 -17.85 20.81
CA PRO A 71 -2.81 -19.19 21.38
C PRO A 71 -4.13 -19.83 21.82
N GLN A 72 -5.13 -19.03 22.22
CA GLN A 72 -6.42 -19.53 22.69
C GLN A 72 -7.16 -20.40 21.67
N TRP A 73 -6.90 -20.15 20.36
CA TRP A 73 -7.52 -20.90 19.27
C TRP A 73 -6.51 -21.64 18.41
N ASN A 74 -5.25 -21.68 18.82
CA ASN A 74 -4.13 -22.20 18.05
C ASN A 74 -4.01 -21.55 16.66
N TRP A 75 -4.31 -20.26 16.55
CA TRP A 75 -4.28 -19.53 15.28
C TRP A 75 -3.07 -18.61 15.19
N VAL A 76 -2.66 -18.42 13.94
CA VAL A 76 -1.73 -17.37 13.54
C VAL A 76 -2.44 -16.44 12.57
N ILE A 77 -2.61 -15.19 12.97
CA ILE A 77 -3.27 -14.17 12.17
C ILE A 77 -2.22 -13.37 11.43
N THR A 78 -2.35 -13.30 10.10
CA THR A 78 -1.42 -12.59 9.23
C THR A 78 -2.15 -11.55 8.39
N THR A 79 -1.64 -10.32 8.41
CA THR A 79 -2.09 -9.22 7.53
C THR A 79 -0.88 -8.61 6.83
N GLY A 80 -1.10 -7.90 5.73
CA GLY A 80 0.00 -7.26 5.01
C GLY A 80 -0.43 -6.49 3.78
N CYS A 81 0.55 -5.83 3.16
CA CYS A 81 0.38 -5.04 1.95
C CYS A 81 1.46 -5.36 0.92
N TYR A 82 1.18 -5.07 -0.34
CA TYR A 82 2.13 -5.24 -1.43
C TYR A 82 2.99 -3.98 -1.57
N THR A 83 4.31 -4.16 -1.68
CA THR A 83 5.26 -3.05 -1.69
C THR A 83 5.19 -2.22 -2.97
N ASP A 84 4.78 -2.82 -4.08
CA ASP A 84 4.55 -2.13 -5.34
C ASP A 84 3.33 -1.21 -5.30
N ASP A 85 2.26 -1.59 -4.58
CA ASP A 85 1.08 -0.74 -4.37
C ASP A 85 1.44 0.51 -3.54
N ILE A 86 2.31 0.35 -2.53
CA ILE A 86 2.80 1.48 -1.72
C ILE A 86 3.61 2.44 -2.58
N LYS A 87 4.55 1.93 -3.39
CA LYS A 87 5.40 2.75 -4.28
C LYS A 87 4.57 3.52 -5.30
N GLY A 88 3.56 2.87 -5.89
CA GLY A 88 2.63 3.51 -6.82
C GLY A 88 1.84 4.67 -6.21
N ASN A 89 1.33 4.47 -5.00
CA ASN A 89 0.59 5.50 -4.27
C ASN A 89 1.46 6.69 -3.85
N ILE A 90 2.70 6.46 -3.43
CA ILE A 90 3.65 7.52 -3.08
C ILE A 90 4.03 8.33 -4.33
N ALA A 91 4.30 7.69 -5.46
CA ALA A 91 4.62 8.37 -6.72
C ALA A 91 3.45 9.23 -7.23
N GLY A 92 2.22 8.73 -7.16
CA GLY A 92 1.01 9.47 -7.51
C GLY A 92 0.75 10.67 -6.58
N SER A 93 0.96 10.51 -5.27
CA SER A 93 0.83 11.58 -4.29
C SER A 93 1.85 12.70 -4.50
N HIS A 94 3.10 12.36 -4.82
CA HIS A 94 4.16 13.33 -5.07
C HIS A 94 3.90 14.17 -6.33
N ASN A 95 3.36 13.57 -7.37
CA ASN A 95 2.97 14.26 -8.59
C ASN A 95 1.80 15.22 -8.35
N ASN A 96 0.79 14.81 -7.57
CA ASN A 96 -0.34 15.68 -7.22
C ASN A 96 0.09 16.90 -6.39
N ILE A 97 1.04 16.74 -5.47
CA ILE A 97 1.58 17.84 -4.67
C ILE A 97 2.36 18.82 -5.56
N ARG A 98 3.16 18.32 -6.52
CA ARG A 98 3.88 19.17 -7.48
C ARG A 98 2.95 19.97 -8.39
N ILE A 99 1.94 19.31 -8.95
CA ILE A 99 0.95 19.96 -9.83
C ILE A 99 0.19 21.04 -9.07
N ASN A 100 -0.31 20.75 -7.86
CA ASN A 100 -1.02 21.74 -7.05
C ASN A 100 -0.15 22.94 -6.67
N LYS A 101 1.15 22.74 -6.44
CA LYS A 101 2.10 23.84 -6.16
C LYS A 101 2.35 24.71 -7.39
N LEU A 102 2.44 24.13 -8.57
CA LEU A 102 2.58 24.85 -9.84
C LEU A 102 1.30 25.65 -10.17
N PHE A 103 0.13 25.07 -10.01
CA PHE A 103 -1.15 25.75 -10.24
C PHE A 103 -1.36 26.93 -9.29
N LYS A 104 -1.06 26.77 -7.99
CA LYS A 104 -1.15 27.88 -7.03
C LYS A 104 -0.20 29.04 -7.38
N GLY A 105 1.03 28.75 -7.78
CA GLY A 105 1.98 29.76 -8.21
C GLY A 105 1.52 30.52 -9.47
N SER A 106 1.01 29.80 -10.47
CA SER A 106 0.48 30.37 -11.71
C SER A 106 -0.76 31.24 -11.47
N THR A 107 -1.67 30.79 -10.61
CA THR A 107 -2.91 31.54 -10.29
C THR A 107 -2.62 32.83 -9.56
N ILE A 108 -1.67 32.83 -8.62
CA ILE A 108 -1.24 34.04 -7.91
C ILE A 108 -0.60 35.03 -8.89
N PHE A 109 0.24 34.57 -9.82
CA PHE A 109 0.86 35.40 -10.83
C PHE A 109 -0.18 36.07 -11.74
N MET A 110 -1.17 35.34 -12.23
CA MET A 110 -2.28 35.87 -13.03
C MET A 110 -3.11 36.94 -12.30
N ILE A 111 -3.34 36.75 -11.00
CA ILE A 111 -4.09 37.71 -10.16
C ILE A 111 -3.28 39.00 -10.01
N VAL A 112 -1.98 38.93 -9.76
CA VAL A 112 -1.10 40.08 -9.61
C VAL A 112 -1.03 40.88 -10.92
N GLU A 113 -0.86 40.23 -12.07
CA GLU A 113 -0.89 40.92 -13.38
C GLU A 113 -2.22 41.66 -13.63
N SER A 114 -3.35 41.00 -13.32
CA SER A 114 -4.67 41.61 -13.49
C SER A 114 -4.85 42.88 -12.65
N ILE A 115 -4.35 42.88 -11.41
CA ILE A 115 -4.40 44.04 -10.51
C ILE A 115 -3.54 45.19 -11.06
N VAL A 116 -2.33 44.91 -11.56
CA VAL A 116 -1.43 45.90 -12.13
C VAL A 116 -2.05 46.56 -13.35
N ILE A 117 -2.69 45.80 -14.23
CA ILE A 117 -3.37 46.35 -15.42
C ILE A 117 -4.53 47.26 -15.05
N VAL A 118 -5.35 46.89 -14.06
CA VAL A 118 -6.46 47.71 -13.57
C VAL A 118 -5.95 49.02 -12.96
N PHE A 119 -4.90 48.97 -12.16
CA PHE A 119 -4.27 50.17 -11.59
C PHE A 119 -3.72 51.10 -12.68
N ALA A 120 -3.05 50.57 -13.70
CA ALA A 120 -2.53 51.33 -14.83
C ALA A 120 -3.66 52.05 -15.60
N MET A 121 -4.79 51.35 -15.85
CA MET A 121 -5.96 51.95 -16.51
C MET A 121 -6.57 53.10 -15.69
N VAL A 122 -6.69 52.93 -14.37
CA VAL A 122 -7.20 54.01 -13.49
C VAL A 122 -6.29 55.22 -13.50
N ILE A 123 -4.97 55.05 -13.45
CA ILE A 123 -4.01 56.17 -13.50
C ILE A 123 -4.12 56.92 -14.84
N ILE A 124 -4.20 56.20 -15.96
CA ILE A 124 -4.35 56.80 -17.28
C ILE A 124 -5.66 57.60 -17.38
N SER A 125 -6.77 57.07 -16.85
CA SER A 125 -8.07 57.74 -16.89
C SER A 125 -8.15 59.00 -15.98
N THR A 126 -7.24 59.15 -15.02
CA THR A 126 -7.19 60.31 -14.14
C THR A 126 -6.23 61.39 -14.64
N LEU A 127 -5.38 61.06 -15.62
CA LEU A 127 -4.40 61.98 -16.22
C LEU A 127 -4.86 62.58 -17.56
N VAL A 128 -5.97 62.10 -18.10
CA VAL A 128 -6.63 62.60 -19.32
C VAL A 128 -7.92 63.29 -18.95
#